data_0d49e7de2a3eb089bce412fd55518ae0
#
_entry.id   0d49e7de2a3eb089bce412fd55518ae0
#
_cell.length_a   1.000
_cell.length_b   1.000
_cell.length_c   1.000
_cell.angle_alpha   90.00
_cell.angle_beta   90.00
_cell.angle_gamma   90.00
#
_symmetry.space_group_name_H-M   'P 1'
#
loop_
_entity.id
_entity.type
_entity.pdbx_description
1 polymer ?
#
loop_
_entity_poly.entity_id
_entity_poly.type
_entity_poly.pdbx_seq_one_letter_code
_entity_poly.pdbx_strand_id
1 'polypeptide(L)'
;VTDCPTGIAHTYMAAEALEKAGAAMNCPLKAETNGSGGAKNVLTRREIADCDGIIIAADKNVEMDRFDGKPVLQTTVSAGINKPQELIQKVLDGKAPIYHAEGGAAPVGDDDEKESFGHKVYKHLMNGVSHMLPFVVGGGVLIALGFLIDTLAGNANAGGNFGQTNP
;
A
#
# COMPACT_ATOMS: atom_id res chain seq x y z
N VAL A 1 -0.72 -11.14 -0.38
CA VAL A 1 0.11 -9.94 -0.57
C VAL A 1 -0.25 -8.93 0.51
N THR A 2 0.74 -8.37 1.20
CA THR A 2 0.54 -7.35 2.24
C THR A 2 1.28 -6.07 1.84
N ASP A 3 0.61 -4.92 1.93
CA ASP A 3 1.19 -3.60 1.61
C ASP A 3 0.59 -2.51 2.50
N CYS A 4 1.45 -1.75 3.19
CA CYS A 4 1.03 -0.62 4.01
C CYS A 4 1.95 0.58 3.77
N PRO A 5 1.43 1.72 3.32
CA PRO A 5 2.24 2.89 2.97
C PRO A 5 2.93 3.54 4.17
N THR A 6 2.35 3.42 5.35
CA THR A 6 2.82 4.11 6.57
C THR A 6 3.48 3.20 7.60
N GLY A 7 3.38 1.87 7.44
CA GLY A 7 3.80 0.94 8.48
C GLY A 7 4.61 -0.25 7.96
N ILE A 8 5.94 -0.15 8.04
CA ILE A 8 6.81 -1.31 7.77
C ILE A 8 6.41 -2.49 8.67
N ALA A 9 6.17 -2.23 9.96
CA ALA A 9 5.81 -3.25 10.93
C ALA A 9 4.47 -3.93 10.62
N HIS A 10 3.44 -3.18 10.26
CA HIS A 10 2.11 -3.71 9.98
C HIS A 10 2.09 -4.67 8.79
N THR A 11 2.88 -4.39 7.75
CA THR A 11 3.02 -5.27 6.58
C THR A 11 3.57 -6.63 6.98
N TYR A 12 4.62 -6.66 7.81
CA TYR A 12 5.19 -7.91 8.30
C TYR A 12 4.29 -8.63 9.30
N MET A 13 3.62 -7.89 10.19
CA MET A 13 2.67 -8.47 11.14
C MET A 13 1.49 -9.15 10.44
N ALA A 14 0.95 -8.54 9.38
CA ALA A 14 -0.12 -9.14 8.58
C ALA A 14 0.37 -10.40 7.85
N ALA A 15 1.55 -10.35 7.25
CA ALA A 15 2.15 -11.51 6.60
C ALA A 15 2.35 -12.68 7.57
N GLU A 16 2.96 -12.42 8.71
CA GLU A 16 3.19 -13.43 9.76
C GLU A 16 1.89 -14.00 10.33
N ALA A 17 0.88 -13.15 10.56
CA ALA A 17 -0.42 -13.58 11.05
C ALA A 17 -1.12 -14.52 10.05
N LEU A 18 -1.09 -14.17 8.75
CA LEU A 18 -1.65 -14.99 7.69
C LEU A 18 -0.90 -16.31 7.53
N GLU A 19 0.43 -16.31 7.56
CA GLU A 19 1.23 -17.53 7.46
C GLU A 19 1.01 -18.46 8.65
N LYS A 20 0.96 -17.94 9.87
CA LYS A 20 0.63 -18.72 11.08
C LYS A 20 -0.78 -19.31 11.03
N ALA A 21 -1.75 -18.52 10.58
CA ALA A 21 -3.11 -18.99 10.43
C ALA A 21 -3.22 -20.07 9.33
N GLY A 22 -2.53 -19.91 8.21
CA GLY A 22 -2.45 -20.91 7.15
C GLY A 22 -1.85 -22.22 7.65
N ALA A 23 -0.77 -22.16 8.40
CA ALA A 23 -0.14 -23.33 9.01
C ALA A 23 -1.09 -24.05 10.01
N ALA A 24 -1.83 -23.29 10.84
CA ALA A 24 -2.80 -23.83 11.78
C ALA A 24 -4.00 -24.52 11.08
N MET A 25 -4.34 -24.06 9.87
CA MET A 25 -5.43 -24.61 9.05
C MET A 25 -4.96 -25.69 8.06
N ASN A 26 -3.71 -26.11 8.11
CA ASN A 26 -3.08 -27.03 7.14
C ASN A 26 -3.17 -26.51 5.68
N CYS A 27 -3.20 -25.21 5.50
CA CYS A 27 -3.24 -24.54 4.22
C CYS A 27 -1.86 -23.88 3.98
N PRO A 28 -1.04 -24.39 3.04
CA PRO A 28 0.25 -23.77 2.74
C PRO A 28 0.02 -22.37 2.17
N LEU A 29 0.56 -21.36 2.84
CA LEU A 29 0.41 -19.96 2.48
C LEU A 29 1.77 -19.30 2.34
N LYS A 30 2.02 -18.59 1.25
CA LYS A 30 3.20 -17.78 1.02
C LYS A 30 2.79 -16.29 1.03
N ALA A 31 3.43 -15.50 1.85
CA ALA A 31 3.16 -14.08 1.94
C ALA A 31 4.23 -13.25 1.21
N GLU A 32 3.79 -12.46 0.22
CA GLU A 32 4.57 -11.39 -0.37
C GLU A 32 4.35 -10.11 0.43
N THR A 33 5.41 -9.43 0.80
CA THR A 33 5.37 -8.18 1.54
C THR A 33 5.93 -7.03 0.72
N ASN A 34 5.13 -5.98 0.55
CA ASN A 34 5.52 -4.74 -0.10
C ASN A 34 5.64 -3.65 0.97
N GLY A 35 6.84 -3.40 1.43
CA GLY A 35 7.12 -2.35 2.41
C GLY A 35 8.02 -1.27 1.83
N SER A 36 8.38 -0.27 2.64
CA SER A 36 9.29 0.82 2.25
C SER A 36 10.69 0.33 1.84
N GLY A 37 11.07 -0.89 2.23
CA GLY A 37 12.31 -1.55 1.81
C GLY A 37 12.19 -2.34 0.50
N GLY A 38 11.09 -2.20 -0.23
CA GLY A 38 10.81 -2.95 -1.45
C GLY A 38 10.04 -4.25 -1.22
N ALA A 39 9.74 -4.94 -2.32
CA ALA A 39 9.03 -6.20 -2.30
C ALA A 39 9.93 -7.35 -1.82
N LYS A 40 9.43 -8.18 -0.90
CA LYS A 40 10.08 -9.41 -0.45
C LYS A 40 9.16 -10.60 -0.68
N ASN A 41 9.77 -11.77 -0.87
CA ASN A 41 9.05 -13.02 -1.16
C ASN A 41 8.06 -12.90 -2.33
N VAL A 42 8.45 -12.21 -3.38
CA VAL A 42 7.60 -11.95 -4.55
C VAL A 42 7.01 -13.25 -5.08
N LEU A 43 5.71 -13.24 -5.32
CA LEU A 43 4.99 -14.38 -5.89
C LEU A 43 5.35 -14.54 -7.36
N THR A 44 5.82 -15.72 -7.73
CA THR A 44 6.11 -16.05 -9.11
C THR A 44 4.82 -16.34 -9.90
N ARG A 45 4.88 -16.22 -11.22
CA ARG A 45 3.73 -16.56 -12.08
C ARG A 45 3.25 -18.02 -11.91
N ARG A 46 4.17 -18.95 -11.62
CA ARG A 46 3.82 -20.35 -11.34
C ARG A 46 3.06 -20.47 -10.01
N GLU A 47 3.55 -19.87 -8.95
CA GLU A 47 2.87 -19.87 -7.65
C GLU A 47 1.48 -19.23 -7.74
N ILE A 48 1.33 -18.15 -8.50
CA ILE A 48 0.03 -17.53 -8.78
C ILE A 48 -0.87 -18.48 -9.59
N ALA A 49 -0.32 -19.19 -10.58
CA ALA A 49 -1.10 -20.13 -11.40
C ALA A 49 -1.56 -21.35 -10.59
N ASP A 50 -0.71 -21.85 -9.69
CA ASP A 50 -0.96 -23.07 -8.91
C ASP A 50 -1.79 -22.82 -7.64
N CYS A 51 -1.98 -21.56 -7.20
CA CYS A 51 -2.73 -21.25 -6.00
C CYS A 51 -4.24 -21.32 -6.20
N ASP A 52 -4.95 -21.72 -5.14
CA ASP A 52 -6.42 -21.79 -5.09
C ASP A 52 -7.07 -20.41 -4.93
N GLY A 53 -6.34 -19.45 -4.36
CA GLY A 53 -6.81 -18.08 -4.20
C GLY A 53 -5.76 -17.13 -3.62
N ILE A 54 -6.05 -15.84 -3.68
CA ILE A 54 -5.13 -14.78 -3.33
C ILE A 54 -5.80 -13.84 -2.31
N ILE A 55 -5.11 -13.55 -1.22
CA ILE A 55 -5.52 -12.56 -0.23
C ILE A 55 -4.63 -11.32 -0.41
N ILE A 56 -5.25 -10.17 -0.62
CA ILE A 56 -4.58 -8.88 -0.69
C ILE A 56 -4.99 -8.06 0.53
N ALA A 57 -4.13 -8.06 1.54
CA ALA A 57 -4.27 -7.27 2.75
C ALA A 57 -3.43 -5.99 2.58
N ALA A 58 -4.01 -4.98 1.94
CA ALA A 58 -3.28 -3.78 1.55
C ALA A 58 -4.13 -2.52 1.73
N ASP A 59 -3.49 -1.46 2.25
CA ASP A 59 -4.06 -0.12 2.36
C ASP A 59 -3.59 0.79 1.21
N LYS A 60 -2.87 0.23 0.24
CA LYS A 60 -2.36 0.87 -0.98
C LYS A 60 -2.71 0.03 -2.19
N ASN A 61 -2.72 0.66 -3.37
CA ASN A 61 -2.92 -0.07 -4.62
C ASN A 61 -1.76 -1.03 -4.89
N VAL A 62 -2.09 -2.31 -5.07
CA VAL A 62 -1.17 -3.38 -5.48
C VAL A 62 -1.34 -3.61 -6.98
N GLU A 63 -0.28 -4.04 -7.66
CA GLU A 63 -0.35 -4.46 -9.07
C GLU A 63 -1.23 -5.70 -9.19
N MET A 64 -2.48 -5.47 -9.62
CA MET A 64 -3.51 -6.50 -9.69
C MET A 64 -3.48 -7.31 -10.98
N ASP A 65 -2.91 -6.76 -12.06
CA ASP A 65 -2.93 -7.36 -13.40
C ASP A 65 -2.35 -8.78 -13.44
N ARG A 66 -1.38 -9.07 -12.56
CA ARG A 66 -0.76 -10.38 -12.42
C ARG A 66 -1.67 -11.46 -11.83
N PHE A 67 -2.81 -11.05 -11.27
CA PHE A 67 -3.79 -11.94 -10.62
C PHE A 67 -5.05 -12.15 -11.46
N ASP A 68 -5.02 -11.78 -12.73
CA ASP A 68 -6.15 -11.95 -13.66
C ASP A 68 -6.62 -13.41 -13.71
N GLY A 69 -7.94 -13.58 -13.65
CA GLY A 69 -8.58 -14.90 -13.66
C GLY A 69 -8.50 -15.70 -12.35
N LYS A 70 -7.93 -15.14 -11.27
CA LYS A 70 -7.82 -15.80 -9.96
C LYS A 70 -8.85 -15.28 -8.97
N PRO A 71 -9.28 -16.13 -8.02
CA PRO A 71 -10.07 -15.67 -6.86
C PRO A 71 -9.21 -14.74 -5.99
N VAL A 72 -9.60 -13.49 -5.86
CA VAL A 72 -8.86 -12.47 -5.10
C VAL A 72 -9.74 -11.86 -4.03
N LEU A 73 -9.36 -12.04 -2.78
CA LEU A 73 -9.99 -11.40 -1.64
C LEU A 73 -9.18 -10.14 -1.26
N GLN A 74 -9.76 -8.96 -1.50
CA GLN A 74 -9.15 -7.69 -1.11
C GLN A 74 -9.63 -7.28 0.28
N THR A 75 -8.70 -6.86 1.12
CA THR A 75 -8.98 -6.43 2.49
C THR A 75 -7.92 -5.44 2.98
N THR A 76 -8.14 -4.86 4.15
CA THR A 76 -7.18 -3.97 4.79
C THR A 76 -6.06 -4.77 5.48
N VAL A 77 -4.90 -4.12 5.70
CA VAL A 77 -3.80 -4.71 6.47
C VAL A 77 -4.25 -5.07 7.89
N SER A 78 -5.07 -4.22 8.50
CA SER A 78 -5.63 -4.45 9.83
C SER A 78 -6.49 -5.72 9.92
N ALA A 79 -7.28 -6.00 8.90
CA ALA A 79 -8.05 -7.24 8.83
C ALA A 79 -7.14 -8.47 8.67
N GLY A 80 -6.07 -8.35 7.89
CA GLY A 80 -5.04 -9.39 7.76
C GLY A 80 -4.37 -9.75 9.08
N ILE A 81 -4.19 -8.78 9.98
CA ILE A 81 -3.63 -8.99 11.31
C ILE A 81 -4.65 -9.62 12.27
N ASN A 82 -5.87 -9.06 12.31
CA ASN A 82 -6.85 -9.38 13.35
C ASN A 82 -7.71 -10.60 13.03
N LYS A 83 -7.96 -10.91 11.75
CA LYS A 83 -8.88 -11.95 11.30
C LYS A 83 -8.28 -12.87 10.21
N PRO A 84 -7.03 -13.33 10.34
CA PRO A 84 -6.38 -14.07 9.27
C PRO A 84 -7.08 -15.39 8.94
N GLN A 85 -7.58 -16.11 9.96
CA GLN A 85 -8.28 -17.39 9.77
C GLN A 85 -9.59 -17.22 9.00
N GLU A 86 -10.35 -16.16 9.31
CA GLU A 86 -11.61 -15.86 8.61
C GLU A 86 -11.37 -15.53 7.13
N LEU A 87 -10.31 -14.81 6.82
CA LEU A 87 -9.93 -14.47 5.45
C LEU A 87 -9.53 -15.71 4.65
N ILE A 88 -8.74 -16.60 5.25
CA ILE A 88 -8.34 -17.86 4.63
C ILE A 88 -9.59 -18.73 4.39
N GLN A 89 -10.47 -18.83 5.39
CA GLN A 89 -11.70 -19.61 5.26
C GLN A 89 -12.60 -19.07 4.14
N LYS A 90 -12.75 -17.76 4.00
CA LYS A 90 -13.51 -17.14 2.91
C LYS A 90 -12.97 -17.51 1.52
N VAL A 91 -11.65 -17.59 1.38
CA VAL A 91 -11.03 -18.01 0.13
C VAL A 91 -11.28 -19.50 -0.13
N LEU A 92 -11.11 -20.35 0.88
CA LEU A 92 -11.35 -21.80 0.77
C LEU A 92 -12.83 -22.13 0.49
N ASP A 93 -13.77 -21.35 1.03
CA ASP A 93 -15.20 -21.46 0.78
C ASP A 93 -15.62 -20.99 -0.64
N GLY A 94 -14.67 -20.51 -1.45
CA GLY A 94 -14.94 -19.97 -2.78
C GLY A 94 -15.68 -18.64 -2.80
N LYS A 95 -15.68 -17.91 -1.68
CA LYS A 95 -16.35 -16.60 -1.56
C LYS A 95 -15.51 -15.44 -2.10
N ALA A 96 -14.25 -15.69 -2.48
CA ALA A 96 -13.41 -14.70 -3.12
C ALA A 96 -13.86 -14.49 -4.59
N PRO A 97 -14.12 -13.23 -5.01
CA PRO A 97 -14.50 -12.94 -6.39
C PRO A 97 -13.33 -13.21 -7.33
N ILE A 98 -13.63 -13.70 -8.53
CA ILE A 98 -12.61 -13.85 -9.58
C ILE A 98 -12.26 -12.44 -10.08
N TYR A 99 -10.98 -12.10 -10.01
CA TYR A 99 -10.48 -10.81 -10.50
C TYR A 99 -10.30 -10.88 -12.02
N HIS A 100 -10.80 -9.85 -12.72
CA HIS A 100 -10.55 -9.64 -14.15
C HIS A 100 -9.95 -8.25 -14.35
N ALA A 101 -8.83 -8.18 -15.07
CA ALA A 101 -8.07 -6.92 -15.25
C ALA A 101 -8.86 -5.82 -16.00
N GLU A 102 -9.87 -6.17 -16.79
CA GLU A 102 -10.68 -5.21 -17.57
C GLU A 102 -11.98 -4.73 -16.89
N GLY A 103 -12.23 -5.12 -15.63
CA GLY A 103 -13.43 -4.67 -14.95
C GLY A 103 -13.20 -4.65 -13.44
N GLY A 104 -12.95 -3.48 -12.91
CA GLY A 104 -12.73 -3.30 -11.49
C GLY A 104 -13.72 -4.11 -10.64
N ALA A 105 -13.26 -5.22 -10.07
CA ALA A 105 -14.02 -5.94 -9.08
C ALA A 105 -14.13 -5.02 -7.86
N ALA A 106 -15.35 -4.65 -7.54
CA ALA A 106 -15.65 -3.92 -6.32
C ALA A 106 -15.11 -4.73 -5.11
N PRO A 107 -14.51 -4.09 -4.12
CA PRO A 107 -14.10 -4.78 -2.90
C PRO A 107 -15.35 -5.36 -2.24
N VAL A 108 -15.42 -6.69 -2.17
CA VAL A 108 -16.40 -7.38 -1.32
C VAL A 108 -15.84 -7.34 0.10
N GLY A 109 -16.02 -6.22 0.76
CA GLY A 109 -15.94 -6.13 2.20
C GLY A 109 -17.36 -6.31 2.72
N ASP A 110 -17.62 -7.45 3.38
CA ASP A 110 -18.75 -7.58 4.28
C ASP A 110 -18.50 -6.63 5.45
N ASP A 111 -18.99 -5.46 5.33
CA ASP A 111 -19.54 -4.64 6.41
C ASP A 111 -20.46 -3.62 5.71
N ASP A 112 -21.76 -3.77 5.99
CA ASP A 112 -22.81 -2.83 5.67
C ASP A 112 -22.50 -1.45 6.30
N GLU A 113 -21.60 -0.72 5.69
CA GLU A 113 -21.57 0.73 5.81
C GLU A 113 -21.46 1.30 4.40
N LYS A 114 -22.51 2.02 4.03
CA LYS A 114 -22.56 2.90 2.87
C LYS A 114 -21.19 3.57 2.74
N GLU A 115 -20.36 3.10 1.79
CA GLU A 115 -19.13 3.80 1.43
C GLU A 115 -19.57 5.22 1.03
N SER A 116 -19.47 6.12 2.00
CA SER A 116 -19.74 7.54 1.79
C SER A 116 -18.83 8.01 0.67
N PHE A 117 -19.39 8.78 -0.26
CA PHE A 117 -18.65 9.45 -1.35
C PHE A 117 -17.34 10.09 -0.83
N GLY A 118 -17.33 10.56 0.43
CA GLY A 118 -16.15 11.07 1.11
C GLY A 118 -15.03 10.03 1.29
N HIS A 119 -15.34 8.75 1.50
CA HIS A 119 -14.32 7.71 1.65
C HIS A 119 -13.62 7.38 0.32
N LYS A 120 -14.36 7.39 -0.79
CA LYS A 120 -13.77 7.25 -2.15
C LYS A 120 -12.86 8.42 -2.49
N VAL A 121 -13.30 9.64 -2.21
CA VAL A 121 -12.49 10.86 -2.41
C VAL A 121 -11.25 10.84 -1.54
N TYR A 122 -11.35 10.44 -0.26
CA TYR A 122 -10.21 10.30 0.63
C TYR A 122 -9.18 9.28 0.12
N LYS A 123 -9.63 8.13 -0.38
CA LYS A 123 -8.77 7.07 -0.94
C LYS A 123 -7.99 7.56 -2.16
N HIS A 124 -8.64 8.31 -3.05
CA HIS A 124 -7.99 8.92 -4.23
C HIS A 124 -7.03 10.06 -3.85
N LEU A 125 -7.40 10.90 -2.88
CA LEU A 125 -6.54 11.96 -2.35
C LEU A 125 -5.29 11.41 -1.68
N MET A 126 -5.43 10.37 -0.85
CA MET A 126 -4.32 9.73 -0.15
C MET A 126 -3.31 9.12 -1.12
N ASN A 127 -3.78 8.52 -2.22
CA ASN A 127 -2.92 8.00 -3.27
C ASN A 127 -2.15 9.11 -4.01
N GLY A 128 -2.80 10.26 -4.24
CA GLY A 128 -2.16 11.43 -4.85
C GLY A 128 -1.10 12.07 -3.95
N VAL A 129 -1.38 12.21 -2.66
CA VAL A 129 -0.46 12.82 -1.68
C VAL A 129 0.83 12.00 -1.53
N SER A 130 0.76 10.67 -1.56
CA SER A 130 1.95 9.80 -1.45
C SER A 130 2.95 10.01 -2.59
N HIS A 131 2.49 10.35 -3.77
CA HIS A 131 3.36 10.65 -4.92
C HIS A 131 3.96 12.05 -4.87
N MET A 132 3.34 12.99 -4.16
CA MET A 132 3.84 14.36 -4.00
C MET A 132 4.88 14.51 -2.87
N LEU A 133 4.88 13.59 -1.89
CA LEU A 133 5.81 13.63 -0.74
C LEU A 133 7.29 13.79 -1.13
N PRO A 134 7.86 13.01 -2.07
CA PRO A 134 9.27 13.14 -2.44
C PRO A 134 9.58 14.50 -3.09
N PHE A 135 8.64 15.09 -3.82
CA PHE A 135 8.82 16.41 -4.44
C PHE A 135 8.79 17.54 -3.41
N VAL A 136 7.90 17.45 -2.44
CA VAL A 136 7.80 18.44 -1.35
C VAL A 136 9.03 18.39 -0.46
N VAL A 137 9.50 17.20 -0.11
CA VAL A 137 10.72 17.02 0.70
C VAL A 137 11.95 17.50 -0.08
N GLY A 138 12.08 17.12 -1.36
CA GLY A 138 13.19 17.54 -2.22
C GLY A 138 13.23 19.06 -2.41
N GLY A 139 12.07 19.68 -2.65
CA GLY A 139 11.94 21.13 -2.76
C GLY A 139 12.30 21.86 -1.47
N GLY A 140 11.84 21.35 -0.33
CA GLY A 140 12.16 21.91 0.98
C GLY A 140 13.65 21.86 1.31
N VAL A 141 14.34 20.76 0.98
CA VAL A 141 15.77 20.61 1.17
C VAL A 141 16.56 21.59 0.27
N LEU A 142 16.16 21.77 -0.98
CA LEU A 142 16.81 22.72 -1.89
C LEU A 142 16.65 24.16 -1.41
N ILE A 143 15.49 24.54 -0.92
CA ILE A 143 15.25 25.87 -0.34
C ILE A 143 16.12 26.08 0.91
N ALA A 144 16.19 25.09 1.79
CA ALA A 144 17.02 25.15 3.01
C ALA A 144 18.51 25.28 2.68
N LEU A 145 19.00 24.53 1.69
CA LEU A 145 20.38 24.64 1.20
C LEU A 145 20.66 26.02 0.58
N GLY A 146 19.73 26.55 -0.21
CA GLY A 146 19.83 27.89 -0.76
C GLY A 146 19.96 28.95 0.33
N PHE A 147 19.16 28.84 1.38
CA PHE A 147 19.21 29.72 2.55
C PHE A 147 20.55 29.62 3.31
N LEU A 148 21.05 28.40 3.45
CA LEU A 148 22.33 28.14 4.14
C LEU A 148 23.51 28.70 3.37
N ILE A 149 23.52 28.57 2.04
CA ILE A 149 24.55 29.15 1.18
C ILE A 149 24.53 30.68 1.23
N ASP A 150 23.34 31.28 1.18
CA ASP A 150 23.18 32.74 1.25
C ASP A 150 23.66 33.31 2.59
N THR A 151 23.36 32.59 3.69
CA THR A 151 23.85 32.95 5.03
C THR A 151 25.36 32.81 5.16
N LEU A 152 25.95 31.75 4.59
CA LEU A 152 27.42 31.55 4.60
C LEU A 152 28.18 32.52 3.67
N ALA A 153 27.53 32.95 2.59
CA ALA A 153 28.09 33.95 1.67
C ALA A 153 28.13 35.40 2.25
N GLY A 154 27.71 35.57 3.51
CA GLY A 154 27.78 36.84 4.21
C GLY A 154 26.66 37.83 3.87
N ASN A 155 25.63 37.39 3.20
CA ASN A 155 24.48 38.23 2.81
C ASN A 155 23.37 38.25 3.88
N ALA A 156 23.75 38.04 5.14
CA ALA A 156 22.84 37.91 6.29
C ALA A 156 22.02 39.18 6.62
N ASN A 157 22.17 40.26 5.87
CA ASN A 157 21.47 41.52 6.09
C ASN A 157 20.28 41.77 5.16
N ALA A 158 19.92 40.84 4.30
CA ALA A 158 18.77 40.98 3.43
C ALA A 158 17.49 40.42 4.10
N GLY A 159 17.19 40.90 5.29
CA GLY A 159 15.87 40.73 5.89
C GLY A 159 14.82 41.47 5.08
N GLY A 160 14.28 40.88 4.04
CA GLY A 160 13.09 41.43 3.39
C GLY A 160 13.00 41.33 1.87
N ASN A 161 14.05 41.06 1.12
CA ASN A 161 13.97 41.04 -0.35
C ASN A 161 14.54 39.74 -0.95
N PHE A 162 13.89 38.61 -0.68
CA PHE A 162 14.23 37.39 -1.37
C PHE A 162 13.82 37.51 -2.85
N GLY A 163 14.80 37.52 -3.75
CA GLY A 163 14.55 37.48 -5.21
C GLY A 163 14.61 38.82 -5.93
N GLN A 164 14.97 39.93 -5.29
CA GLN A 164 15.29 41.17 -6.00
C GLN A 164 16.80 41.28 -6.18
N THR A 165 17.27 40.85 -7.33
CA THR A 165 18.59 41.32 -7.85
C THR A 165 18.43 42.75 -8.29
N ASN A 166 18.99 43.68 -7.53
CA ASN A 166 19.21 45.05 -8.04
C ASN A 166 20.38 45.04 -9.05
N PRO A 167 20.24 45.79 -10.17
CA PRO A 167 21.26 45.92 -11.20
C PRO A 167 22.51 46.64 -10.71
#